data_70f6ab6ea1aa6b0023f1dee8754a715d
#
_entry.id   70f6ab6ea1aa6b0023f1dee8754a715d
#
_cell.length_a   1.000
_cell.length_b   1.000
_cell.length_c   1.000
_cell.angle_alpha   90.00
_cell.angle_beta   90.00
_cell.angle_gamma   90.00
#
_symmetry.space_group_name_H-M   'P 1'
#
loop_
_entity.id
_entity.type
_entity.pdbx_description
1 polymer ?
#
loop_
_entity_poly.entity_id
_entity_poly.type
_entity_poly.pdbx_seq_one_letter_code
_entity_poly.pdbx_strand_id
1 'polypeptide(L)'
;MCGACYSGGVPAASQLERTKTRRHSGVVRATHWLTFVAFIALLVTGGEIVISHPRFYWGEVGNVNTKPLFVITIPSSRDTVPTKYDYVMPDQNGWSRYLHFEAAWVCVLTGLVYGIYGVVSGHFWKNLLPERRDWNRHAYGERIAQYLRRRPPDRAEETSYNVLQRTAYVVVIFVLFPLVIWTGMAMSPAFTAAFPWTAALLGGRQSARTIHFFVSWLLLLFLIVHVTMVARSGFWRRVRSMITGNLRSSEEGQ
;
A
#
# COMPACT_ATOMS: atom_id res chain seq x y z
N MET A 1 10.14 -0.65 -76.59
CA MET A 1 10.87 0.24 -75.63
C MET A 1 10.33 -0.02 -74.27
N CYS A 2 11.18 -0.63 -73.42
CA CYS A 2 10.87 -1.08 -72.10
C CYS A 2 10.76 0.09 -71.13
N GLY A 3 9.65 0.18 -70.41
CA GLY A 3 9.48 0.99 -69.21
C GLY A 3 9.64 0.14 -67.98
N ALA A 4 10.73 0.31 -67.24
CA ALA A 4 11.04 -0.45 -66.02
C ALA A 4 10.15 0.02 -64.86
N CYS A 5 9.36 -0.86 -64.29
CA CYS A 5 8.68 -0.69 -63.01
C CYS A 5 9.71 -0.70 -61.87
N TYR A 6 9.91 0.44 -61.27
CA TYR A 6 10.69 0.58 -60.03
C TYR A 6 9.80 0.24 -58.85
N SER A 7 9.87 -0.98 -58.35
CA SER A 7 9.28 -1.38 -57.10
C SER A 7 10.17 -0.94 -55.96
N GLY A 8 9.88 0.26 -55.41
CA GLY A 8 10.52 0.75 -54.20
C GLY A 8 10.11 -0.12 -53.02
N GLY A 9 10.90 -1.13 -52.73
CA GLY A 9 10.78 -1.90 -51.50
C GLY A 9 11.12 -0.98 -50.29
N VAL A 10 10.15 -0.76 -49.46
CA VAL A 10 10.37 -0.10 -48.15
C VAL A 10 11.30 -1.01 -47.34
N PRO A 11 12.42 -0.49 -46.82
CA PRO A 11 13.36 -1.32 -46.10
C PRO A 11 12.72 -1.88 -44.82
N ALA A 12 12.72 -3.21 -44.71
CA ALA A 12 12.19 -3.96 -43.56
C ALA A 12 12.86 -3.66 -42.23
N ALA A 13 13.83 -2.78 -42.20
CA ALA A 13 14.55 -2.35 -41.00
C ALA A 13 13.80 -1.29 -40.15
N SER A 14 12.78 -0.62 -40.70
CA SER A 14 12.02 0.42 -39.96
C SER A 14 10.88 -0.11 -39.10
N GLN A 15 10.59 -1.41 -39.13
CA GLN A 15 9.53 -2.00 -38.33
C GLN A 15 9.99 -2.58 -36.98
N LEU A 16 11.28 -2.54 -36.63
CA LEU A 16 11.84 -3.18 -35.45
C LEU A 16 12.22 -2.27 -34.30
N GLU A 17 11.99 -0.97 -34.39
CA GLU A 17 12.01 -0.10 -33.20
C GLU A 17 10.63 -0.10 -32.52
N ARG A 18 10.18 -1.27 -32.05
CA ARG A 18 9.18 -1.33 -31.00
C ARG A 18 9.77 -0.70 -29.77
N THR A 19 9.48 0.57 -29.56
CA THR A 19 9.79 1.29 -28.33
C THR A 19 9.22 0.52 -27.15
N LYS A 20 10.08 -0.22 -26.44
CA LYS A 20 9.78 -0.79 -25.14
C LYS A 20 9.48 0.37 -24.20
N THR A 21 8.23 0.80 -24.15
CA THR A 21 7.81 1.86 -23.24
C THR A 21 7.97 1.36 -21.80
N ARG A 22 9.01 1.83 -21.14
CA ARG A 22 9.21 1.59 -19.69
C ARG A 22 8.06 2.23 -18.93
N ARG A 23 7.19 1.39 -18.39
CA ARG A 23 6.03 1.85 -17.61
C ARG A 23 6.42 2.32 -16.20
N HIS A 24 7.39 1.67 -15.57
CA HIS A 24 7.83 1.96 -14.21
C HIS A 24 9.35 2.10 -14.14
N SER A 25 9.82 3.14 -13.46
CA SER A 25 11.26 3.31 -13.20
C SER A 25 11.79 2.22 -12.26
N GLY A 26 13.10 2.00 -12.25
CA GLY A 26 13.75 1.05 -11.35
C GLY A 26 13.49 1.38 -9.88
N VAL A 27 13.51 2.66 -9.52
CA VAL A 27 13.26 3.14 -8.15
C VAL A 27 11.83 2.77 -7.71
N VAL A 28 10.82 3.07 -8.51
CA VAL A 28 9.42 2.74 -8.21
C VAL A 28 9.24 1.24 -8.00
N ARG A 29 9.90 0.41 -8.82
CA ARG A 29 9.81 -1.06 -8.71
C ARG A 29 10.50 -1.58 -7.45
N ALA A 30 11.69 -1.10 -7.17
CA ALA A 30 12.46 -1.52 -6.00
C ALA A 30 11.73 -1.12 -4.70
N THR A 31 11.31 0.14 -4.58
CA THR A 31 10.58 0.61 -3.40
C THR A 31 9.25 -0.11 -3.23
N HIS A 32 8.53 -0.40 -4.32
CA HIS A 32 7.28 -1.17 -4.25
C HIS A 32 7.49 -2.58 -3.66
N TRP A 33 8.48 -3.33 -4.17
CA TRP A 33 8.71 -4.70 -3.69
C TRP A 33 9.27 -4.74 -2.27
N LEU A 34 10.16 -3.83 -1.91
CA LEU A 34 10.66 -3.71 -0.53
C LEU A 34 9.52 -3.36 0.43
N THR A 35 8.68 -2.38 0.08
CA THR A 35 7.51 -2.03 0.88
C THR A 35 6.53 -3.20 0.98
N PHE A 36 6.31 -3.96 -0.10
CA PHE A 36 5.42 -5.13 -0.07
C PHE A 36 5.90 -6.19 0.93
N VAL A 37 7.18 -6.57 0.87
CA VAL A 37 7.75 -7.57 1.80
C VAL A 37 7.67 -7.08 3.24
N ALA A 38 8.09 -5.83 3.49
CA ALA A 38 8.01 -5.23 4.81
C ALA A 38 6.55 -5.12 5.31
N PHE A 39 5.60 -4.79 4.44
CA PHE A 39 4.19 -4.70 4.80
C PHE A 39 3.59 -6.06 5.18
N ILE A 40 3.94 -7.13 4.48
CA ILE A 40 3.53 -8.49 4.89
C ILE A 40 4.10 -8.85 6.26
N ALA A 41 5.37 -8.55 6.51
CA ALA A 41 5.97 -8.75 7.83
C ALA A 41 5.25 -7.94 8.92
N LEU A 42 4.91 -6.67 8.64
CA LEU A 42 4.14 -5.82 9.54
C LEU A 42 2.73 -6.34 9.82
N LEU A 43 2.04 -6.90 8.83
CA LEU A 43 0.71 -7.50 9.02
C LEU A 43 0.79 -8.73 9.93
N VAL A 44 1.73 -9.63 9.69
CA VAL A 44 1.91 -10.85 10.50
C VAL A 44 2.27 -10.47 11.93
N THR A 45 3.29 -9.65 12.11
CA THR A 45 3.77 -9.25 13.44
C THR A 45 2.76 -8.36 14.17
N GLY A 46 2.05 -7.49 13.44
CA GLY A 46 0.97 -6.68 13.99
C GLY A 46 -0.20 -7.53 14.48
N GLY A 47 -0.56 -8.59 13.75
CA GLY A 47 -1.54 -9.58 14.19
C GLY A 47 -1.12 -10.24 15.51
N GLU A 48 0.12 -10.69 15.64
CA GLU A 48 0.68 -11.26 16.88
C GLU A 48 0.64 -10.24 18.04
N ILE A 49 0.97 -8.97 17.78
CA ILE A 49 0.89 -7.91 18.80
C ILE A 49 -0.57 -7.68 19.25
N VAL A 50 -1.53 -7.73 18.34
CA VAL A 50 -2.97 -7.60 18.68
C VAL A 50 -3.45 -8.79 19.50
N ILE A 51 -3.03 -10.02 19.17
CA ILE A 51 -3.32 -11.23 19.95
C ILE A 51 -2.80 -11.08 21.38
N SER A 52 -1.60 -10.55 21.54
CA SER A 52 -0.98 -10.32 22.86
C SER A 52 -1.62 -9.15 23.65
N HIS A 53 -2.21 -8.19 22.95
CA HIS A 53 -2.77 -6.99 23.54
C HIS A 53 -4.15 -6.67 22.94
N PRO A 54 -5.19 -7.48 23.20
CA PRO A 54 -6.48 -7.39 22.51
C PRO A 54 -7.39 -6.25 22.99
N ARG A 55 -6.98 -5.50 24.01
CA ARG A 55 -7.76 -4.40 24.59
C ARG A 55 -7.31 -3.07 24.01
N PHE A 56 -8.23 -2.25 23.55
CA PHE A 56 -7.98 -0.93 22.97
C PHE A 56 -8.60 0.15 23.86
N TYR A 57 -7.87 1.25 24.01
CA TYR A 57 -8.22 2.36 24.89
C TYR A 57 -8.13 3.69 24.14
N TRP A 58 -8.67 4.72 24.75
CA TRP A 58 -8.53 6.09 24.28
C TRP A 58 -7.88 6.95 25.36
N GLY A 59 -6.99 7.85 25.00
CA GLY A 59 -6.24 8.68 25.93
C GLY A 59 -4.78 8.24 26.11
N GLU A 60 -4.16 8.64 27.18
CA GLU A 60 -2.75 8.32 27.48
C GLU A 60 -2.62 6.97 28.19
N VAL A 61 -3.53 6.65 29.09
CA VAL A 61 -3.46 5.49 29.99
C VAL A 61 -4.46 4.42 29.57
N GLY A 62 -3.98 3.17 29.54
CA GLY A 62 -4.80 1.98 29.35
C GLY A 62 -4.18 0.83 30.11
N ASN A 63 -4.86 0.32 31.12
CA ASN A 63 -4.44 -0.80 31.95
C ASN A 63 -5.61 -1.72 32.24
N VAL A 64 -5.38 -2.80 33.01
CA VAL A 64 -6.40 -3.79 33.35
C VAL A 64 -7.58 -3.21 34.14
N ASN A 65 -7.36 -2.12 34.86
CA ASN A 65 -8.41 -1.44 35.67
C ASN A 65 -9.14 -0.35 34.89
N THR A 66 -8.73 -0.06 33.67
CA THR A 66 -9.37 0.94 32.80
C THR A 66 -10.37 0.27 31.88
N LYS A 67 -11.59 0.80 31.78
CA LYS A 67 -12.57 0.29 30.82
C LYS A 67 -12.07 0.47 29.41
N PRO A 68 -11.93 -0.62 28.61
CA PRO A 68 -11.49 -0.51 27.23
C PRO A 68 -12.58 0.12 26.36
N LEU A 69 -12.15 0.78 25.28
CA LEU A 69 -13.05 1.26 24.21
C LEU A 69 -13.71 0.07 23.50
N PHE A 70 -12.90 -0.95 23.18
CA PHE A 70 -13.34 -2.25 22.69
C PHE A 70 -12.28 -3.32 22.98
N VAL A 71 -12.72 -4.58 22.88
CA VAL A 71 -11.86 -5.77 23.06
C VAL A 71 -12.02 -6.68 21.85
N ILE A 72 -10.92 -7.17 21.30
CA ILE A 72 -10.97 -8.23 20.29
C ILE A 72 -11.02 -9.57 21.02
N THR A 73 -12.13 -10.28 20.88
CA THR A 73 -12.26 -11.62 21.44
C THR A 73 -11.45 -12.59 20.60
N ILE A 74 -10.38 -13.14 21.19
CA ILE A 74 -9.52 -14.11 20.55
C ILE A 74 -9.79 -15.48 21.18
N PRO A 75 -10.05 -16.54 20.40
CA PRO A 75 -10.15 -17.88 20.92
C PRO A 75 -8.85 -18.25 21.65
N SER A 76 -8.94 -18.68 22.89
CA SER A 76 -7.77 -19.06 23.70
C SER A 76 -7.20 -20.40 23.21
N SER A 77 -6.32 -20.34 22.23
CA SER A 77 -5.56 -21.52 21.75
C SER A 77 -4.16 -21.60 22.34
N ARG A 78 -3.78 -20.66 23.19
CA ARG A 78 -2.45 -20.59 23.84
C ARG A 78 -2.59 -20.72 25.34
N ASP A 79 -1.54 -21.30 25.98
CA ASP A 79 -1.40 -21.28 27.41
C ASP A 79 -1.49 -19.86 27.93
N THR A 80 -2.40 -19.67 28.85
CA THR A 80 -2.70 -18.35 29.40
C THR A 80 -2.14 -18.28 30.80
N VAL A 81 -1.40 -17.21 31.10
CA VAL A 81 -0.88 -16.96 32.43
C VAL A 81 -1.96 -16.23 33.22
N PRO A 82 -2.54 -16.83 34.27
CA PRO A 82 -3.49 -16.14 35.14
C PRO A 82 -2.79 -14.97 35.83
N THR A 83 -3.35 -13.78 35.69
CA THR A 83 -2.89 -12.59 36.41
C THR A 83 -3.76 -12.36 37.63
N LYS A 84 -3.21 -11.56 38.57
CA LYS A 84 -3.87 -11.14 39.80
C LYS A 84 -5.24 -10.45 39.60
N TYR A 85 -5.63 -10.15 38.35
CA TYR A 85 -6.77 -9.31 37.98
C TYR A 85 -7.76 -10.00 37.01
N ASP A 86 -7.89 -11.32 37.06
CA ASP A 86 -8.69 -12.11 36.10
C ASP A 86 -8.37 -11.81 34.61
N TYR A 87 -7.19 -11.25 34.36
CA TYR A 87 -6.69 -10.97 33.05
C TYR A 87 -5.68 -12.01 32.64
N VAL A 88 -6.01 -12.75 31.63
CA VAL A 88 -5.14 -13.79 31.09
C VAL A 88 -4.29 -13.19 29.99
N MET A 89 -2.99 -13.10 30.23
CA MET A 89 -2.06 -12.66 29.18
C MET A 89 -1.63 -13.87 28.34
N PRO A 90 -1.85 -13.84 27.03
CA PRO A 90 -1.22 -14.79 26.13
C PRO A 90 0.30 -14.66 26.24
N ASP A 91 1.01 -15.77 26.11
CA ASP A 91 2.46 -15.79 26.11
C ASP A 91 2.99 -14.85 25.03
N GLN A 92 3.87 -13.90 25.42
CA GLN A 92 4.36 -12.86 24.56
C GLN A 92 5.71 -13.23 23.97
N ASN A 93 5.74 -13.54 22.68
CA ASN A 93 6.98 -13.67 21.94
C ASN A 93 7.56 -12.28 21.63
N GLY A 94 8.69 -11.94 22.23
CA GLY A 94 9.38 -10.67 21.97
C GLY A 94 9.79 -10.45 20.50
N TRP A 95 9.95 -11.55 19.73
CA TRP A 95 10.33 -11.51 18.32
C TRP A 95 9.37 -10.70 17.43
N SER A 96 8.05 -10.77 17.68
CA SER A 96 7.06 -10.09 16.85
C SER A 96 7.19 -8.57 16.95
N ARG A 97 7.43 -8.03 18.14
CA ARG A 97 7.67 -6.59 18.33
C ARG A 97 8.96 -6.13 17.70
N TYR A 98 10.04 -6.92 17.86
CA TYR A 98 11.33 -6.61 17.27
C TYR A 98 11.24 -6.56 15.74
N LEU A 99 10.72 -7.62 15.13
CA LEU A 99 10.55 -7.68 13.68
C LEU A 99 9.57 -6.61 13.16
N HIS A 100 8.55 -6.25 13.94
CA HIS A 100 7.63 -5.18 13.59
C HIS A 100 8.35 -3.83 13.45
N PHE A 101 9.22 -3.50 14.39
CA PHE A 101 10.02 -2.27 14.33
C PHE A 101 11.01 -2.28 13.17
N GLU A 102 11.71 -3.40 12.93
CA GLU A 102 12.65 -3.52 11.81
C GLU A 102 11.94 -3.36 10.46
N ALA A 103 10.82 -4.05 10.27
CA ALA A 103 10.01 -3.93 9.07
C ALA A 103 9.42 -2.51 8.90
N ALA A 104 9.05 -1.84 10.01
CA ALA A 104 8.59 -0.47 9.97
C ALA A 104 9.69 0.49 9.49
N TRP A 105 10.94 0.33 9.94
CA TRP A 105 12.05 1.13 9.45
C TRP A 105 12.32 0.91 7.96
N VAL A 106 12.20 -0.33 7.46
CA VAL A 106 12.27 -0.59 6.01
C VAL A 106 11.18 0.18 5.27
N CYS A 107 9.93 0.19 5.76
CA CYS A 107 8.84 0.98 5.17
C CYS A 107 9.12 2.49 5.21
N VAL A 108 9.63 3.03 6.33
CA VAL A 108 9.98 4.45 6.46
C VAL A 108 11.06 4.85 5.45
N LEU A 109 12.15 4.08 5.39
CA LEU A 109 13.26 4.38 4.49
C LEU A 109 12.87 4.25 3.02
N THR A 110 12.12 3.21 2.65
CA THR A 110 11.64 3.04 1.28
C THR A 110 10.62 4.13 0.91
N GLY A 111 9.75 4.52 1.84
CA GLY A 111 8.81 5.63 1.68
C GLY A 111 9.52 6.96 1.47
N LEU A 112 10.60 7.22 2.22
CA LEU A 112 11.42 8.41 2.06
C LEU A 112 12.10 8.45 0.69
N VAL A 113 12.74 7.34 0.29
CA VAL A 113 13.38 7.23 -1.05
C VAL A 113 12.34 7.44 -2.16
N TYR A 114 11.17 6.81 -2.06
CA TYR A 114 10.09 7.00 -3.02
C TYR A 114 9.56 8.44 -3.03
N GLY A 115 9.40 9.05 -1.86
CA GLY A 115 8.96 10.44 -1.71
C GLY A 115 9.92 11.43 -2.39
N ILE A 116 11.21 11.33 -2.07
CA ILE A 116 12.26 12.17 -2.68
C ILE A 116 12.28 11.96 -4.20
N TYR A 117 12.31 10.71 -4.66
CA TYR A 117 12.26 10.39 -6.07
C TYR A 117 11.02 10.97 -6.76
N GLY A 118 9.85 10.83 -6.14
CA GLY A 118 8.57 11.29 -6.68
C GLY A 118 8.50 12.80 -6.87
N VAL A 119 9.09 13.55 -5.93
CA VAL A 119 9.21 15.01 -6.02
C VAL A 119 10.23 15.43 -7.08
N VAL A 120 11.46 14.91 -6.98
CA VAL A 120 12.58 15.32 -7.87
C VAL A 120 12.32 14.97 -9.33
N SER A 121 11.77 13.77 -9.60
CA SER A 121 11.46 13.34 -10.98
C SER A 121 10.15 13.89 -11.54
N GLY A 122 9.35 14.57 -10.72
CA GLY A 122 8.00 15.00 -11.09
C GLY A 122 7.01 13.84 -11.26
N HIS A 123 7.37 12.64 -10.76
CA HIS A 123 6.56 11.42 -10.91
C HIS A 123 5.15 11.59 -10.33
N PHE A 124 5.01 12.25 -9.18
CA PHE A 124 3.72 12.46 -8.53
C PHE A 124 2.77 13.28 -9.40
N TRP A 125 3.25 14.38 -9.97
CA TRP A 125 2.43 15.27 -10.78
C TRP A 125 2.05 14.64 -12.13
N LYS A 126 2.98 13.91 -12.76
CA LYS A 126 2.77 13.33 -14.09
C LYS A 126 1.93 12.05 -14.07
N ASN A 127 2.06 11.21 -13.02
CA ASN A 127 1.53 9.86 -13.06
C ASN A 127 0.52 9.54 -11.94
N LEU A 128 0.56 10.28 -10.82
CA LEU A 128 -0.20 9.90 -9.62
C LEU A 128 -1.40 10.81 -9.38
N LEU A 129 -1.23 12.12 -9.51
CA LEU A 129 -2.30 13.06 -9.21
C LEU A 129 -3.42 12.97 -10.25
N PRO A 130 -4.70 12.95 -9.83
CA PRO A 130 -5.83 13.06 -10.74
C PRO A 130 -5.79 14.38 -11.50
N GLU A 131 -6.15 14.36 -12.77
CA GLU A 131 -6.29 15.58 -13.57
C GLU A 131 -7.53 16.36 -13.09
N ARG A 132 -7.53 17.69 -13.24
CA ARG A 132 -8.66 18.53 -12.80
C ARG A 132 -10.00 18.11 -13.43
N ARG A 133 -9.97 17.59 -14.65
CA ARG A 133 -11.16 17.07 -15.36
C ARG A 133 -11.73 15.80 -14.73
N ASP A 134 -10.90 15.04 -13.99
CA ASP A 134 -11.30 13.78 -13.36
C ASP A 134 -12.09 14.01 -12.06
N TRP A 135 -12.09 15.24 -11.51
CA TRP A 135 -12.81 15.62 -10.28
C TRP A 135 -14.32 15.82 -10.52
N ASN A 136 -14.95 14.91 -11.27
CA ASN A 136 -16.37 14.93 -11.53
C ASN A 136 -17.06 13.75 -10.84
N ARG A 137 -18.11 14.02 -10.03
CA ARG A 137 -18.90 12.98 -9.35
C ARG A 137 -19.45 11.93 -10.33
N HIS A 138 -19.76 12.34 -11.55
CA HIS A 138 -20.24 11.45 -12.60
C HIS A 138 -19.16 10.43 -13.00
N ALA A 139 -17.92 10.86 -13.23
CA ALA A 139 -16.79 9.98 -13.55
C ALA A 139 -16.53 8.94 -12.45
N TYR A 140 -16.60 9.33 -11.17
CA TYR A 140 -16.50 8.39 -10.05
C TYR A 140 -17.66 7.39 -10.01
N GLY A 141 -18.92 7.88 -10.20
CA GLY A 141 -20.11 7.03 -10.20
C GLY A 141 -20.11 5.99 -11.32
N GLU A 142 -19.75 6.39 -12.54
CA GLU A 142 -19.62 5.48 -13.68
C GLU A 142 -18.55 4.40 -13.44
N ARG A 143 -17.41 4.76 -12.89
CA ARG A 143 -16.33 3.80 -12.58
C ARG A 143 -16.74 2.82 -11.49
N ILE A 144 -17.36 3.28 -10.42
CA ILE A 144 -17.91 2.40 -9.37
C ILE A 144 -18.94 1.43 -9.98
N ALA A 145 -19.87 1.94 -10.81
CA ALA A 145 -20.88 1.11 -11.47
C ALA A 145 -20.24 0.07 -12.42
N GLN A 146 -19.19 0.42 -13.17
CA GLN A 146 -18.44 -0.52 -14.01
C GLN A 146 -17.82 -1.65 -13.20
N TYR A 147 -17.19 -1.34 -12.06
CA TYR A 147 -16.60 -2.36 -11.16
C TYR A 147 -17.67 -3.28 -10.56
N LEU A 148 -18.79 -2.72 -10.09
CA LEU A 148 -19.91 -3.49 -9.55
C LEU A 148 -20.55 -4.41 -10.61
N ARG A 149 -20.68 -3.92 -11.84
CA ARG A 149 -21.21 -4.69 -12.98
C ARG A 149 -20.21 -5.66 -13.61
N ARG A 150 -19.00 -5.77 -13.03
CA ARG A 150 -17.92 -6.66 -13.50
C ARG A 150 -17.53 -6.49 -14.97
N ARG A 151 -17.71 -5.30 -15.55
CA ARG A 151 -17.32 -5.03 -16.94
C ARG A 151 -15.79 -5.05 -17.05
N PRO A 152 -15.23 -5.61 -18.15
CA PRO A 152 -13.79 -5.59 -18.38
C PRO A 152 -13.30 -4.14 -18.50
N PRO A 153 -12.04 -3.85 -18.07
CA PRO A 153 -11.45 -2.52 -18.24
C PRO A 153 -11.31 -2.16 -19.72
N ASP A 154 -11.54 -0.90 -20.05
CA ASP A 154 -11.34 -0.38 -21.40
C ASP A 154 -9.86 -0.47 -21.82
N ARG A 155 -9.57 -0.62 -23.12
CA ARG A 155 -8.19 -0.67 -23.65
C ARG A 155 -7.34 0.53 -23.22
N ALA A 156 -7.93 1.72 -23.09
CA ALA A 156 -7.25 2.92 -22.59
C ALA A 156 -6.79 2.78 -21.13
N GLU A 157 -7.45 1.96 -20.30
CA GLU A 157 -7.08 1.70 -18.91
C GLU A 157 -5.91 0.70 -18.80
N GLU A 158 -5.56 0.02 -19.87
CA GLU A 158 -4.37 -0.86 -19.86
C GLU A 158 -3.07 -0.05 -19.73
N THR A 159 -3.06 1.18 -20.24
CA THR A 159 -1.89 2.05 -20.27
C THR A 159 -1.91 3.17 -19.21
N SER A 160 -3.07 3.57 -18.71
CA SER A 160 -3.21 4.64 -17.70
C SER A 160 -3.97 4.17 -16.45
N TYR A 161 -3.75 4.85 -15.32
CA TYR A 161 -4.54 4.65 -14.11
C TYR A 161 -5.88 5.37 -14.25
N ASN A 162 -6.98 4.71 -13.87
CA ASN A 162 -8.28 5.38 -13.80
C ASN A 162 -8.38 6.29 -12.56
N VAL A 163 -9.37 7.16 -12.52
CA VAL A 163 -9.54 8.16 -11.44
C VAL A 163 -9.62 7.54 -10.05
N LEU A 164 -10.31 6.41 -9.90
CA LEU A 164 -10.43 5.72 -8.60
C LEU A 164 -9.08 5.15 -8.13
N GLN A 165 -8.31 4.58 -9.04
CA GLN A 165 -6.96 4.07 -8.73
C GLN A 165 -6.02 5.20 -8.33
N ARG A 166 -6.01 6.32 -9.08
CA ARG A 166 -5.18 7.50 -8.75
C ARG A 166 -5.54 8.05 -7.37
N THR A 167 -6.85 8.24 -7.10
CA THR A 167 -7.32 8.73 -5.79
C THR A 167 -6.94 7.77 -4.67
N ALA A 168 -7.15 6.47 -4.85
CA ALA A 168 -6.77 5.48 -3.84
C ALA A 168 -5.25 5.51 -3.55
N TYR A 169 -4.42 5.61 -4.58
CA TYR A 169 -2.96 5.71 -4.40
C TYR A 169 -2.55 7.01 -3.68
N VAL A 170 -3.18 8.14 -4.02
CA VAL A 170 -2.92 9.41 -3.33
C VAL A 170 -3.28 9.30 -1.84
N VAL A 171 -4.46 8.76 -1.53
CA VAL A 171 -4.89 8.56 -0.13
C VAL A 171 -3.95 7.62 0.62
N VAL A 172 -3.56 6.50 0.00
CA VAL A 172 -2.65 5.53 0.64
C VAL A 172 -1.27 6.15 0.87
N ILE A 173 -0.68 6.77 -0.14
CA ILE A 173 0.71 7.25 -0.08
C ILE A 173 0.85 8.52 0.77
N PHE A 174 -0.12 9.44 0.69
CA PHE A 174 0.01 10.77 1.34
C PHE A 174 -0.80 10.91 2.63
N VAL A 175 -1.72 9.98 2.93
CA VAL A 175 -2.51 10.02 4.15
C VAL A 175 -2.27 8.79 5.01
N LEU A 176 -2.57 7.58 4.50
CA LEU A 176 -2.56 6.38 5.34
C LEU A 176 -1.14 5.95 5.75
N PHE A 177 -0.16 5.95 4.83
CA PHE A 177 1.23 5.63 5.18
C PHE A 177 1.87 6.64 6.13
N PRO A 178 1.80 7.97 5.91
CA PRO A 178 2.27 8.93 6.90
C PRO A 178 1.58 8.80 8.25
N LEU A 179 0.27 8.55 8.27
CA LEU A 179 -0.50 8.42 9.50
C LEU A 179 -0.14 7.14 10.27
N VAL A 180 0.02 5.98 9.60
CA VAL A 180 0.42 4.74 10.27
C VAL A 180 1.85 4.83 10.82
N ILE A 181 2.76 5.50 10.11
CA ILE A 181 4.11 5.77 10.59
C ILE A 181 4.08 6.69 11.81
N TRP A 182 3.37 7.81 11.71
CA TRP A 182 3.25 8.76 12.83
C TRP A 182 2.66 8.10 14.08
N THR A 183 1.55 7.39 13.95
CA THR A 183 0.94 6.70 15.08
C THR A 183 1.86 5.62 15.66
N GLY A 184 2.63 4.91 14.83
CA GLY A 184 3.65 3.96 15.27
C GLY A 184 4.77 4.65 16.09
N MET A 185 5.29 5.78 15.61
CA MET A 185 6.31 6.57 16.32
C MET A 185 5.76 7.15 17.64
N ALA A 186 4.51 7.60 17.66
CA ALA A 186 3.85 8.12 18.84
C ALA A 186 3.64 7.07 19.96
N MET A 187 3.71 5.78 19.63
CA MET A 187 3.69 4.71 20.63
C MET A 187 5.09 4.37 21.19
N SER A 188 6.16 4.81 20.54
CA SER A 188 7.54 4.56 20.99
C SER A 188 7.90 5.44 22.18
N PRO A 189 8.27 4.86 23.35
CA PRO A 189 8.67 5.66 24.52
C PRO A 189 9.88 6.55 24.25
N ALA A 190 10.88 6.04 23.51
CA ALA A 190 12.07 6.81 23.17
C ALA A 190 11.75 8.01 22.28
N PHE A 191 10.86 7.83 21.30
CA PHE A 191 10.45 8.91 20.40
C PHE A 191 9.62 9.96 21.12
N THR A 192 8.65 9.55 21.93
CA THR A 192 7.78 10.48 22.68
C THR A 192 8.51 11.19 23.81
N ALA A 193 9.60 10.63 24.35
CA ALA A 193 10.47 11.36 25.28
C ALA A 193 11.15 12.57 24.63
N ALA A 194 11.56 12.43 23.35
CA ALA A 194 12.15 13.54 22.59
C ALA A 194 11.11 14.49 21.98
N PHE A 195 9.95 13.94 21.55
CA PHE A 195 8.90 14.67 20.85
C PHE A 195 7.51 14.38 21.45
N PRO A 196 7.22 14.85 22.70
CA PRO A 196 5.98 14.52 23.42
C PRO A 196 4.72 15.00 22.71
N TRP A 197 4.80 16.07 21.93
CA TRP A 197 3.68 16.62 21.16
C TRP A 197 3.10 15.60 20.15
N THR A 198 3.88 14.64 19.70
CA THR A 198 3.44 13.65 18.69
C THR A 198 2.35 12.73 19.21
N ALA A 199 2.42 12.31 20.47
CA ALA A 199 1.35 11.55 21.12
C ALA A 199 0.21 12.49 21.59
N ALA A 200 0.54 13.67 22.08
CA ALA A 200 -0.46 14.64 22.55
C ALA A 200 -1.46 15.04 21.45
N LEU A 201 -0.98 15.31 20.23
CA LEU A 201 -1.83 15.63 19.07
C LEU A 201 -2.81 14.49 18.69
N LEU A 202 -2.47 13.24 19.00
CA LEU A 202 -3.32 12.07 18.77
C LEU A 202 -4.25 11.78 19.96
N GLY A 203 -4.20 12.59 21.01
CA GLY A 203 -4.96 12.40 22.24
C GLY A 203 -4.34 11.38 23.20
N GLY A 204 -3.05 11.06 23.05
CA GLY A 204 -2.29 10.17 23.92
C GLY A 204 -1.84 8.88 23.24
N ARG A 205 -0.97 8.12 23.91
CA ARG A 205 -0.34 6.91 23.34
C ARG A 205 -1.34 5.78 23.08
N GLN A 206 -2.37 5.63 23.90
CA GLN A 206 -3.40 4.60 23.69
C GLN A 206 -4.33 4.99 22.52
N SER A 207 -4.63 6.29 22.36
CA SER A 207 -5.33 6.78 21.19
C SER A 207 -4.51 6.53 19.91
N ALA A 208 -3.21 6.82 19.93
CA ALA A 208 -2.29 6.55 18.83
C ALA A 208 -2.33 5.06 18.42
N ARG A 209 -2.32 4.15 19.40
CA ARG A 209 -2.43 2.71 19.18
C ARG A 209 -3.76 2.31 18.54
N THR A 210 -4.86 2.88 19.01
CA THR A 210 -6.19 2.61 18.46
C THR A 210 -6.31 3.13 17.03
N ILE A 211 -5.80 4.33 16.75
CA ILE A 211 -5.75 4.89 15.38
C ILE A 211 -4.86 4.03 14.49
N HIS A 212 -3.67 3.63 14.97
CA HIS A 212 -2.76 2.76 14.23
C HIS A 212 -3.42 1.45 13.79
N PHE A 213 -4.17 0.82 14.69
CA PHE A 213 -4.94 -0.38 14.41
C PHE A 213 -5.95 -0.15 13.27
N PHE A 214 -6.78 0.89 13.35
CA PHE A 214 -7.77 1.16 12.29
C PHE A 214 -7.13 1.54 10.96
N VAL A 215 -6.05 2.32 10.97
CA VAL A 215 -5.31 2.67 9.75
C VAL A 215 -4.69 1.41 9.13
N SER A 216 -4.18 0.48 9.94
CA SER A 216 -3.65 -0.81 9.45
C SER A 216 -4.74 -1.64 8.77
N TRP A 217 -5.97 -1.65 9.28
CA TRP A 217 -7.10 -2.29 8.62
C TRP A 217 -7.48 -1.63 7.29
N LEU A 218 -7.42 -0.31 7.20
CA LEU A 218 -7.64 0.40 5.93
C LEU A 218 -6.56 0.07 4.90
N LEU A 219 -5.30 -0.05 5.33
CA LEU A 219 -4.20 -0.49 4.47
C LEU A 219 -4.35 -1.95 4.03
N LEU A 220 -4.81 -2.83 4.92
CA LEU A 220 -5.12 -4.22 4.57
C LEU A 220 -6.27 -4.30 3.56
N LEU A 221 -7.34 -3.53 3.76
CA LEU A 221 -8.44 -3.43 2.79
C LEU A 221 -7.94 -2.96 1.43
N PHE A 222 -7.09 -1.92 1.42
CA PHE A 222 -6.46 -1.46 0.19
C PHE A 222 -5.63 -2.57 -0.47
N LEU A 223 -4.82 -3.33 0.29
CA LEU A 223 -4.04 -4.46 -0.25
C LEU A 223 -4.95 -5.50 -0.92
N ILE A 224 -6.04 -5.89 -0.26
CA ILE A 224 -7.01 -6.86 -0.79
C ILE A 224 -7.60 -6.36 -2.12
N VAL A 225 -8.07 -5.11 -2.15
CA VAL A 225 -8.62 -4.49 -3.36
C VAL A 225 -7.55 -4.40 -4.44
N HIS A 226 -6.33 -3.95 -4.10
CA HIS A 226 -5.22 -3.81 -5.04
C HIS A 226 -4.86 -5.16 -5.68
N VAL A 227 -4.66 -6.20 -4.89
CA VAL A 227 -4.33 -7.55 -5.40
C VAL A 227 -5.47 -8.10 -6.26
N THR A 228 -6.72 -7.94 -5.84
CA THR A 228 -7.90 -8.34 -6.62
C THR A 228 -7.94 -7.64 -7.98
N MET A 229 -7.66 -6.35 -8.02
CA MET A 229 -7.62 -5.56 -9.26
C MET A 229 -6.48 -6.02 -10.18
N VAL A 230 -5.30 -6.29 -9.62
CA VAL A 230 -4.16 -6.84 -10.37
C VAL A 230 -4.50 -8.22 -10.93
N ALA A 231 -5.13 -9.10 -10.13
CA ALA A 231 -5.55 -10.43 -10.56
C ALA A 231 -6.54 -10.38 -11.73
N ARG A 232 -7.54 -9.48 -11.65
CA ARG A 232 -8.57 -9.32 -12.70
C ARG A 232 -8.05 -8.67 -13.99
N SER A 233 -7.00 -7.87 -13.92
CA SER A 233 -6.42 -7.17 -15.08
C SER A 233 -5.24 -7.90 -15.74
N GLY A 234 -5.08 -9.20 -15.49
CA GLY A 234 -4.00 -10.01 -16.05
C GLY A 234 -2.77 -10.08 -15.13
N PHE A 235 -2.86 -10.90 -14.09
CA PHE A 235 -1.89 -11.03 -13.00
C PHE A 235 -0.44 -11.15 -13.48
N TRP A 236 -0.14 -12.17 -14.28
CA TRP A 236 1.23 -12.44 -14.72
C TRP A 236 1.83 -11.30 -15.55
N ARG A 237 1.02 -10.68 -16.42
CA ARG A 237 1.44 -9.54 -17.23
C ARG A 237 1.79 -8.33 -16.34
N ARG A 238 0.96 -8.04 -15.32
CA ARG A 238 1.17 -6.92 -14.39
C ARG A 238 2.36 -7.15 -13.46
N VAL A 239 2.46 -8.33 -12.87
CA VAL A 239 3.59 -8.71 -12.00
C VAL A 239 4.89 -8.68 -12.79
N ARG A 240 4.92 -9.29 -13.98
CA ARG A 240 6.11 -9.27 -14.85
C ARG A 240 6.52 -7.83 -15.22
N SER A 241 5.56 -6.96 -15.56
CA SER A 241 5.87 -5.56 -15.86
C SER A 241 6.44 -4.82 -14.64
N MET A 242 6.00 -5.17 -13.43
CA MET A 242 6.51 -4.59 -12.18
C MET A 242 7.88 -5.16 -11.78
N ILE A 243 8.28 -6.32 -12.30
CA ILE A 243 9.63 -6.90 -12.12
C ILE A 243 10.58 -6.38 -13.20
N THR A 244 10.19 -6.45 -14.49
CA THR A 244 11.08 -6.16 -15.62
C THR A 244 11.04 -4.70 -16.07
N GLY A 245 9.98 -3.98 -15.76
CA GLY A 245 9.72 -2.60 -16.21
C GLY A 245 9.11 -2.49 -17.59
N ASN A 246 8.91 -3.60 -18.32
CA ASN A 246 8.43 -3.61 -19.70
C ASN A 246 7.04 -4.25 -19.78
N LEU A 247 6.13 -3.62 -20.53
CA LEU A 247 4.89 -4.27 -20.99
C LEU A 247 5.18 -4.92 -22.34
N ARG A 248 4.96 -6.24 -22.47
CA ARG A 248 4.79 -6.86 -23.79
C ARG A 248 3.38 -6.53 -24.30
N SER A 249 3.29 -5.99 -25.51
CA SER A 249 2.02 -5.88 -26.23
C SER A 249 1.46 -7.26 -26.52
N SER A 250 0.15 -7.44 -26.40
CA SER A 250 -0.58 -8.71 -26.60
C SER A 250 -0.64 -9.19 -28.05
N GLU A 251 0.17 -8.65 -28.96
CA GLU A 251 0.14 -8.98 -30.39
C GLU A 251 1.09 -10.11 -30.84
N GLU A 252 1.76 -10.79 -29.90
CA GLU A 252 2.66 -11.92 -30.25
C GLU A 252 2.00 -13.30 -30.14
N GLY A 253 0.67 -13.39 -30.26
CA GLY A 253 -0.05 -14.68 -30.10
C GLY A 253 -1.31 -14.82 -30.93
N GLN A 254 -1.28 -14.41 -32.22
CA GLN A 254 -2.24 -14.87 -33.23
C GLN A 254 -1.47 -15.27 -34.50
#